data_c7fc62aa60f416c1f59841da250f5034
#
_entry.id   c7fc62aa60f416c1f59841da250f5034
#
_cell.length_a   1.000
_cell.length_b   1.000
_cell.length_c   1.000
_cell.angle_alpha   90.00
_cell.angle_beta   90.00
_cell.angle_gamma   90.00
#
_symmetry.space_group_name_H-M   'P 1'
#
loop_
_entity.id
_entity.type
_entity.pdbx_description
1 polymer ?
#
loop_
_entity_poly.entity_id
_entity_poly.type
_entity_poly.pdbx_seq_one_letter_code
_entity_poly.pdbx_strand_id
1 'polypeptide(L)'
;INTLAGERGAKISGGQRQRLGIARAMFTNPQLLALDEATSALDGETEASITKSIHNLRGSATVVMIAHRLSTVRDADIVVYMAEGKIITTGTFDEVRNAVPDFDRQAKLMGL
;
A
#
# COMPACT_ATOMS: atom_id res chain seq x y z
N ILE A 1 25.42 3.92 -5.63
CA ILE A 1 24.07 4.44 -5.90
C ILE A 1 23.62 5.42 -4.83
N ASN A 2 23.98 5.16 -3.61
CA ASN A 2 23.50 5.94 -2.47
C ASN A 2 24.00 7.38 -2.47
N THR A 3 25.27 7.59 -2.84
CA THR A 3 25.86 8.91 -2.87
C THR A 3 25.17 9.82 -3.87
N LEU A 4 24.94 9.32 -5.07
CA LEU A 4 24.24 10.09 -6.10
C LEU A 4 22.79 10.35 -5.74
N ALA A 5 22.11 9.38 -5.16
CA ALA A 5 20.74 9.55 -4.71
C ALA A 5 20.64 10.61 -3.62
N GLY A 6 21.58 10.65 -2.68
CA GLY A 6 21.61 11.65 -1.62
C GLY A 6 21.85 13.05 -2.14
N GLU A 7 22.80 13.22 -3.06
CA GLU A 7 23.15 14.51 -3.62
C GLU A 7 22.13 15.05 -4.61
N ARG A 8 21.45 14.16 -5.33
CA ARG A 8 20.53 14.52 -6.41
C ARG A 8 19.10 14.07 -6.14
N GLY A 9 18.71 14.08 -4.88
CA GLY A 9 17.36 13.68 -4.50
C GLY A 9 16.26 14.40 -5.26
N ALA A 10 16.49 15.65 -5.64
CA ALA A 10 15.53 16.42 -6.41
C ALA A 10 15.29 15.89 -7.84
N LYS A 11 16.24 15.12 -8.36
CA LYS A 11 16.14 14.52 -9.70
C LYS A 11 15.56 13.12 -9.69
N ILE A 12 15.39 12.53 -8.53
CA ILE A 12 14.81 11.20 -8.38
C ILE A 12 13.29 11.35 -8.45
N SER A 13 12.62 10.53 -9.28
CA SER A 13 11.16 10.56 -9.38
C SER A 13 10.50 10.15 -8.07
N GLY A 14 9.22 10.54 -7.88
CA GLY A 14 8.45 10.13 -6.72
C GLY A 14 8.38 8.62 -6.56
N GLY A 15 8.24 7.87 -7.68
CA GLY A 15 8.24 6.42 -7.67
C GLY A 15 9.56 5.84 -7.19
N GLN A 16 10.68 6.40 -7.64
CA GLN A 16 12.00 5.95 -7.23
C GLN A 16 12.23 6.20 -5.74
N ARG A 17 11.77 7.34 -5.23
CA ARG A 17 11.84 7.63 -3.78
C ARG A 17 11.04 6.63 -2.96
N GLN A 18 9.86 6.28 -3.41
CA GLN A 18 9.03 5.29 -2.73
C GLN A 18 9.70 3.91 -2.73
N ARG A 19 10.25 3.49 -3.87
CA ARG A 19 10.99 2.22 -3.96
C ARG A 19 12.16 2.18 -3.01
N LEU A 20 12.93 3.24 -2.94
CA LEU A 20 14.07 3.34 -2.04
C LEU A 20 13.64 3.29 -0.58
N GLY A 21 12.57 3.99 -0.23
CA GLY A 21 12.00 3.97 1.11
C GLY A 21 11.51 2.58 1.52
N ILE A 22 10.83 1.89 0.63
CA ILE A 22 10.34 0.53 0.87
C ILE A 22 11.54 -0.43 1.03
N ALA A 23 12.53 -0.34 0.16
CA ALA A 23 13.73 -1.18 0.25
C ALA A 23 14.46 -0.99 1.58
N ARG A 24 14.58 0.25 2.05
CA ARG A 24 15.17 0.55 3.36
C ARG A 24 14.39 -0.08 4.50
N ALA A 25 13.07 0.04 4.46
CA ALA A 25 12.22 -0.53 5.49
C ALA A 25 12.34 -2.06 5.51
N MET A 26 12.41 -2.69 4.35
CA MET A 26 12.49 -4.14 4.22
C MET A 26 13.87 -4.68 4.58
N PHE A 27 14.90 -3.88 4.40
CA PHE A 27 16.29 -4.29 4.66
C PHE A 27 16.52 -4.74 6.09
N THR A 28 15.80 -4.17 7.04
CA THR A 28 15.94 -4.51 8.46
C THR A 28 15.19 -5.76 8.89
N ASN A 29 14.50 -6.44 7.96
CA ASN A 29 13.65 -7.60 8.25
C ASN A 29 12.67 -7.32 9.39
N PRO A 30 11.80 -6.31 9.28
CA PRO A 30 10.92 -5.94 10.37
C PRO A 30 9.84 -7.01 10.59
N GLN A 31 9.36 -7.12 11.82
CA GLN A 31 8.17 -7.92 12.13
C GLN A 31 6.88 -7.17 11.79
N LEU A 32 6.95 -5.85 11.80
CA LEU A 32 5.85 -4.96 11.42
C LEU A 32 6.36 -3.93 10.43
N LEU A 33 5.71 -3.85 9.29
CA LEU A 33 6.00 -2.88 8.25
C LEU A 33 4.77 -1.99 8.06
N ALA A 34 4.92 -0.70 8.29
CA ALA A 34 3.85 0.28 8.08
C ALA A 34 4.17 1.12 6.85
N LEU A 35 3.25 1.12 5.89
CA LEU A 35 3.41 1.82 4.62
C LEU A 35 2.25 2.80 4.42
N ASP A 36 2.59 4.02 4.03
CA ASP A 36 1.59 5.05 3.72
C ASP A 36 1.68 5.36 2.23
N GLU A 37 0.61 5.02 1.49
CA GLU A 37 0.52 5.25 0.05
C GLU A 37 1.72 4.73 -0.74
N ALA A 38 2.17 3.51 -0.41
CA ALA A 38 3.42 2.97 -0.95
C ALA A 38 3.49 2.92 -2.48
N THR A 39 2.36 2.91 -3.16
CA THR A 39 2.31 2.76 -4.62
C THR A 39 1.76 3.98 -5.35
N SER A 40 1.43 5.07 -4.64
CA SER A 40 0.72 6.20 -5.22
C SER A 40 1.47 6.94 -6.32
N ALA A 41 2.80 6.96 -6.27
CA ALA A 41 3.64 7.66 -7.24
C ALA A 41 4.30 6.73 -8.27
N LEU A 42 3.88 5.47 -8.33
CA LEU A 42 4.48 4.46 -9.20
C LEU A 42 3.68 4.30 -10.49
N ASP A 43 4.38 3.94 -11.57
CA ASP A 43 3.71 3.49 -12.79
C ASP A 43 3.13 2.07 -12.57
N GLY A 44 2.29 1.61 -13.49
CA GLY A 44 1.56 0.35 -13.33
C GLY A 44 2.48 -0.87 -13.19
N GLU A 45 3.57 -0.91 -13.97
CA GLU A 45 4.50 -2.04 -13.93
C GLU A 45 5.30 -2.05 -12.62
N THR A 46 5.79 -0.90 -12.20
CA THR A 46 6.53 -0.76 -10.95
C THR A 46 5.61 -1.00 -9.75
N GLU A 47 4.37 -0.52 -9.81
CA GLU A 47 3.38 -0.77 -8.78
C GLU A 47 3.15 -2.27 -8.59
N ALA A 48 2.99 -3.02 -9.67
CA ALA A 48 2.78 -4.46 -9.60
C ALA A 48 3.98 -5.17 -8.96
N SER A 49 5.20 -4.76 -9.30
CA SER A 49 6.43 -5.32 -8.74
C SER A 49 6.51 -5.06 -7.23
N ILE A 50 6.22 -3.84 -6.78
CA ILE A 50 6.25 -3.48 -5.37
C ILE A 50 5.15 -4.22 -4.60
N THR A 51 3.95 -4.29 -5.15
CA THR A 51 2.84 -5.01 -4.53
C THR A 51 3.18 -6.48 -4.34
N LYS A 52 3.82 -7.09 -5.32
CA LYS A 52 4.27 -8.48 -5.22
C LYS A 52 5.31 -8.66 -4.11
N SER A 53 6.27 -7.74 -4.02
CA SER A 53 7.29 -7.79 -2.97
C SER A 53 6.68 -7.68 -1.58
N ILE A 54 5.73 -6.78 -1.40
CA ILE A 54 5.00 -6.62 -0.13
C ILE A 54 4.20 -7.89 0.17
N HIS A 55 3.54 -8.46 -0.82
CA HIS A 55 2.76 -9.67 -0.67
C HIS A 55 3.63 -10.87 -0.23
N ASN A 56 4.86 -10.94 -0.71
CA ASN A 56 5.79 -12.00 -0.34
C ASN A 56 6.24 -11.92 1.13
N LEU A 57 5.98 -10.82 1.82
CA LEU A 57 6.24 -10.70 3.25
C LEU A 57 5.17 -11.38 4.10
N ARG A 58 4.08 -11.82 3.49
CA ARG A 58 3.00 -12.50 4.20
C ARG A 58 3.56 -13.74 4.90
N GLY A 59 3.27 -13.88 6.20
CA GLY A 59 3.82 -14.93 7.02
C GLY A 59 5.15 -14.62 7.67
N SER A 60 5.89 -13.64 7.15
CA SER A 60 7.18 -13.20 7.72
C SER A 60 7.05 -11.90 8.49
N ALA A 61 6.14 -11.03 8.08
CA ALA A 61 5.92 -9.73 8.72
C ALA A 61 4.44 -9.36 8.63
N THR A 62 3.98 -8.56 9.58
CA THR A 62 2.67 -7.93 9.49
C THR A 62 2.84 -6.63 8.72
N VAL A 63 2.06 -6.47 7.66
CA VAL A 63 2.10 -5.26 6.83
C VAL A 63 0.82 -4.47 7.08
N VAL A 64 0.97 -3.24 7.56
CA VAL A 64 -0.12 -2.28 7.70
C VAL A 64 0.04 -1.25 6.60
N MET A 65 -0.97 -1.09 5.77
CA MET A 65 -0.88 -0.21 4.62
C MET A 65 -2.03 0.79 4.62
N ILE A 66 -1.70 2.07 4.48
CA ILE A 66 -2.68 3.10 4.21
C ILE A 66 -2.73 3.22 2.69
N ALA A 67 -3.86 2.86 2.11
CA ALA A 67 -3.98 2.79 0.65
C ALA A 67 -5.08 3.72 0.16
N HIS A 68 -4.78 4.44 -0.91
CA HIS A 68 -5.74 5.31 -1.59
C HIS A 68 -6.26 4.65 -2.87
N ARG A 69 -5.66 3.55 -3.28
CA ARG A 69 -6.11 2.76 -4.43
C ARG A 69 -6.76 1.48 -3.95
N LEU A 70 -8.00 1.27 -4.33
CA LEU A 70 -8.75 0.08 -3.94
C LEU A 70 -8.12 -1.20 -4.48
N SER A 71 -7.45 -1.13 -5.62
CA SER A 71 -6.73 -2.27 -6.17
C SER A 71 -5.66 -2.82 -5.21
N THR A 72 -5.03 -1.94 -4.44
CA THR A 72 -4.06 -2.33 -3.41
C THR A 72 -4.74 -2.97 -2.20
N VAL A 73 -5.90 -2.43 -1.82
CA VAL A 73 -6.67 -2.91 -0.66
C VAL A 73 -7.29 -4.28 -0.91
N ARG A 74 -7.63 -4.57 -2.15
CA ARG A 74 -8.37 -5.77 -2.55
C ARG A 74 -7.74 -7.07 -2.06
N ASP A 75 -6.41 -7.16 -2.07
CA ASP A 75 -5.69 -8.38 -1.70
C ASP A 75 -5.30 -8.44 -0.23
N ALA A 76 -5.70 -7.46 0.57
CA ALA A 76 -5.40 -7.45 2.00
C ALA A 76 -6.15 -8.57 2.72
N ASP A 77 -5.54 -9.13 3.75
CA ASP A 77 -6.18 -10.13 4.59
C ASP A 77 -7.31 -9.52 5.41
N ILE A 78 -7.07 -8.29 5.90
CA ILE A 78 -8.06 -7.54 6.68
C ILE A 78 -8.04 -6.11 6.16
N VAL A 79 -9.23 -5.60 5.89
CA VAL A 79 -9.44 -4.19 5.52
C VAL A 79 -10.06 -3.48 6.71
N VAL A 80 -9.49 -2.34 7.06
CA VAL A 80 -10.02 -1.47 8.11
C VAL A 80 -10.54 -0.21 7.44
N TYR A 81 -11.84 0.02 7.51
CA TYR A 81 -12.46 1.21 6.96
C TYR A 81 -12.62 2.25 8.06
N MET A 82 -12.02 3.42 7.86
CA MET A 82 -12.04 4.49 8.85
C MET A 82 -12.70 5.74 8.27
N ALA A 83 -13.40 6.45 9.10
CA ALA A 83 -13.98 7.74 8.78
C ALA A 83 -14.01 8.61 10.03
N GLU A 84 -13.64 9.89 9.88
CA GLU A 84 -13.67 10.88 10.96
C GLU A 84 -12.90 10.42 12.20
N GLY A 85 -11.75 9.79 11.99
CA GLY A 85 -10.89 9.32 13.08
C GLY A 85 -11.40 8.09 13.82
N LYS A 86 -12.42 7.42 13.28
CA LYS A 86 -13.01 6.22 13.91
C LYS A 86 -12.98 5.04 12.96
N ILE A 87 -12.85 3.85 13.54
CA ILE A 87 -13.01 2.61 12.78
C ILE A 87 -14.50 2.34 12.62
N ILE A 88 -14.94 2.30 11.38
CA ILE A 88 -16.34 2.06 11.04
C ILE A 88 -16.61 0.56 10.95
N THR A 89 -15.75 -0.18 10.25
CA THR A 89 -15.88 -1.63 10.11
C THR A 89 -14.54 -2.24 9.74
N THR A 90 -14.40 -3.53 9.99
CA THR A 90 -13.23 -4.32 9.61
C THR A 90 -13.69 -5.64 9.01
N GLY A 91 -12.85 -6.24 8.17
CA GLY A 91 -13.13 -7.53 7.56
C GLY A 91 -12.36 -7.72 6.27
N THR A 92 -12.74 -8.72 5.49
CA THR A 92 -12.20 -8.88 4.15
C THR A 92 -12.68 -7.75 3.25
N PHE A 93 -12.08 -7.62 2.08
CA PHE A 93 -12.52 -6.62 1.10
C PHE A 93 -14.02 -6.74 0.81
N ASP A 94 -14.52 -7.94 0.60
CA ASP A 94 -15.93 -8.16 0.29
C ASP A 94 -16.84 -7.87 1.49
N GLU A 95 -16.41 -8.21 2.69
CA GLU A 95 -17.17 -7.91 3.90
C GLU A 95 -17.31 -6.41 4.12
N VAL A 96 -16.24 -5.66 3.96
CA VAL A 96 -16.27 -4.20 4.10
C VAL A 96 -17.11 -3.58 2.99
N ARG A 97 -16.98 -4.09 1.78
CA ARG A 97 -17.77 -3.65 0.64
C ARG A 97 -19.27 -3.81 0.88
N ASN A 98 -19.67 -4.93 1.48
CA ASN A 98 -21.09 -5.18 1.79
C ASN A 98 -21.59 -4.31 2.95
N ALA A 99 -20.71 -3.95 3.89
CA ALA A 99 -21.08 -3.18 5.07
C ALA A 99 -21.10 -1.67 4.81
N VAL A 100 -20.33 -1.17 3.84
CA VAL A 100 -20.18 0.26 3.56
C VAL A 100 -20.59 0.55 2.11
N PRO A 101 -21.77 1.09 1.87
CA PRO A 101 -22.25 1.37 0.50
C PRO A 101 -21.35 2.31 -0.29
N ASP A 102 -20.74 3.30 0.36
CA ASP A 102 -19.84 4.22 -0.30
C ASP A 102 -18.58 3.52 -0.80
N PHE A 103 -18.04 2.60 -0.01
CA PHE A 103 -16.90 1.79 -0.39
C PHE A 103 -17.24 0.89 -1.59
N ASP A 104 -18.41 0.27 -1.57
CA ASP A 104 -18.92 -0.55 -2.68
C ASP A 104 -19.04 0.27 -3.96
N ARG A 105 -19.58 1.48 -3.87
CA ARG A 105 -19.70 2.37 -5.01
C ARG A 105 -18.35 2.71 -5.62
N GLN A 106 -17.35 3.03 -4.78
CA GLN A 106 -16.02 3.34 -5.24
C GLN A 106 -15.38 2.13 -5.93
N ALA A 107 -15.58 0.95 -5.37
CA ALA A 107 -15.06 -0.29 -5.96
C ALA A 107 -15.65 -0.53 -7.34
N LYS A 108 -16.96 -0.34 -7.52
CA LYS A 108 -17.62 -0.50 -8.81
C LYS A 108 -17.12 0.51 -9.84
N LEU A 109 -16.89 1.76 -9.44
CA LEU A 109 -16.36 2.78 -10.35
C LEU A 109 -14.96 2.44 -10.84
N MET A 110 -14.21 1.66 -10.11
CA MET A 110 -12.86 1.21 -10.47
C MET A 110 -12.86 -0.17 -11.13
N GLY A 111 -14.01 -0.74 -11.42
CA GLY A 111 -14.12 -2.05 -12.06
C GLY A 111 -13.84 -3.23 -11.15
N LEU A 112 -13.93 -3.05 -9.87
CA LEU A 112 -13.64 -4.10 -8.89
C LEU A 112 -14.89 -4.83 -8.34
#